data_b85e4bade45ff876ff2d3e8eb9d7ebb0
#
_entry.id   b85e4bade45ff876ff2d3e8eb9d7ebb0
#
_cell.length_a   1.000
_cell.length_b   1.000
_cell.length_c   1.000
_cell.angle_alpha   90.00
_cell.angle_beta   90.00
_cell.angle_gamma   90.00
#
_symmetry.space_group_name_H-M   'P 1'
#
loop_
_entity.id
_entity.type
_entity.pdbx_description
1 polymer ?
#
loop_
_entity_poly.entity_id
_entity_poly.type
_entity_poly.pdbx_seq_one_letter_code
_entity_poly.pdbx_strand_id
1 'polypeptide(L)'
;MYVNAPGCSPNAVTGDIGHLIMTQCFAFPAPGVLGNFGRNMVRVPTFRDLDFSVFKNQNLWGEKLKAQFRVEMFNILNNTNLQANSQAIFDGNGKLVSTIGTPISPTANTSRQIQLGLKLVF
;
A
#
# COMPACT_ATOMS: atom_id res chain seq x y z
N MET A 1 -23.52 -7.83 -2.59
CA MET A 1 -24.61 -7.01 -1.98
C MET A 1 -24.41 -6.98 -0.48
N TYR A 2 -24.46 -5.81 0.13
CA TYR A 2 -24.44 -5.69 1.58
C TYR A 2 -25.72 -6.27 2.17
N VAL A 3 -25.58 -7.09 3.19
CA VAL A 3 -26.70 -7.73 3.90
C VAL A 3 -26.79 -7.14 5.30
N ASN A 4 -27.92 -6.60 5.67
CA ASN A 4 -28.18 -6.10 7.02
C ASN A 4 -28.51 -7.28 7.95
N ALA A 5 -27.47 -8.01 8.37
CA ALA A 5 -27.59 -9.13 9.30
C ALA A 5 -27.19 -8.69 10.73
N PRO A 6 -27.64 -9.40 11.78
CA PRO A 6 -27.21 -9.13 13.14
C PRO A 6 -25.68 -9.13 13.25
N GLY A 7 -25.12 -8.07 13.83
CA GLY A 7 -23.67 -7.88 13.92
C GLY A 7 -23.01 -7.18 12.72
N CYS A 8 -23.75 -6.89 11.66
CA CYS A 8 -23.27 -6.11 10.53
C CYS A 8 -23.54 -4.63 10.77
N SER A 9 -22.49 -3.84 10.89
CA SER A 9 -22.57 -2.38 10.92
C SER A 9 -22.94 -1.86 9.52
N PRO A 10 -23.68 -0.73 9.40
CA PRO A 10 -23.86 -0.05 8.11
C PRO A 10 -22.53 0.27 7.42
N ASN A 11 -21.46 0.37 8.18
CA ASN A 11 -20.09 0.40 7.67
C ASN A 11 -19.48 -1.00 7.86
N ALA A 12 -19.72 -1.91 6.93
CA ALA A 12 -19.12 -3.24 6.93
C ALA A 12 -17.57 -3.22 6.87
N VAL A 13 -16.99 -2.07 7.11
CA VAL A 13 -15.56 -1.77 7.14
C VAL A 13 -15.15 -1.64 8.59
N THR A 14 -14.32 -2.55 9.06
CA THR A 14 -13.87 -2.57 10.46
C THR A 14 -12.80 -1.52 10.76
N GLY A 15 -12.06 -1.09 9.74
CA GLY A 15 -10.86 -0.25 9.92
C GLY A 15 -9.69 -0.99 10.56
N ASP A 16 -9.86 -2.26 10.91
CA ASP A 16 -8.81 -3.10 11.45
C ASP A 16 -7.87 -3.57 10.34
N ILE A 17 -6.57 -3.43 10.58
CA ILE A 17 -5.54 -3.88 9.65
C ILE A 17 -5.63 -5.39 9.39
N GLY A 18 -6.14 -6.17 10.33
CA GLY A 18 -6.34 -7.61 10.21
C GLY A 18 -7.55 -8.01 9.37
N HIS A 19 -8.60 -7.20 9.38
CA HIS A 19 -9.87 -7.49 8.73
C HIS A 19 -10.53 -6.19 8.26
N LEU A 20 -10.19 -5.78 7.04
CA LEU A 20 -10.70 -4.52 6.49
C LEU A 20 -12.21 -4.52 6.27
N ILE A 21 -12.81 -5.69 6.03
CA ILE A 21 -14.25 -5.85 5.86
C ILE A 21 -14.76 -7.10 6.55
N MET A 22 -16.00 -7.05 6.99
CA MET A 22 -16.73 -8.20 7.53
C MET A 22 -17.34 -8.99 6.36
N THR A 23 -16.68 -10.05 5.92
CA THR A 23 -17.08 -10.83 4.75
C THR A 23 -18.47 -11.45 4.90
N GLN A 24 -18.87 -11.83 6.12
CA GLN A 24 -20.20 -12.38 6.43
C GLN A 24 -21.33 -11.39 6.16
N CYS A 25 -21.03 -10.10 6.04
CA CYS A 25 -22.02 -9.05 5.77
C CYS A 25 -22.28 -8.83 4.27
N PHE A 26 -21.71 -9.65 3.41
CA PHE A 26 -21.87 -9.56 1.99
C PHE A 26 -22.48 -10.85 1.42
N ALA A 27 -23.47 -10.70 0.56
CA ALA A 27 -24.04 -11.79 -0.22
C ALA A 27 -23.92 -11.47 -1.73
N PHE A 28 -23.78 -12.50 -2.53
CA PHE A 28 -23.81 -12.33 -3.99
C PHE A 28 -25.21 -11.90 -4.42
N PRO A 29 -25.37 -10.84 -5.23
CA PRO A 29 -26.67 -10.38 -5.67
C PRO A 29 -27.32 -11.40 -6.62
N ALA A 30 -28.65 -11.42 -6.66
CA ALA A 30 -29.38 -12.23 -7.65
C ALA A 30 -29.08 -11.72 -9.07
N PRO A 31 -29.22 -12.59 -10.07
CA PRO A 31 -29.03 -12.21 -11.45
C PRO A 31 -29.90 -10.99 -11.84
N GLY A 32 -29.28 -9.99 -12.47
CA GLY A 32 -29.96 -8.76 -12.87
C GLY A 32 -30.10 -7.70 -11.77
N VAL A 33 -29.65 -7.98 -10.53
CA VAL A 33 -29.69 -7.04 -9.42
C VAL A 33 -28.32 -6.44 -9.20
N LEU A 34 -28.24 -5.13 -9.17
CA LEU A 34 -27.01 -4.41 -8.82
C LEU A 34 -26.75 -4.46 -7.31
N GLY A 35 -25.47 -4.55 -6.94
CA GLY A 35 -25.06 -4.45 -5.55
C GLY A 35 -25.33 -3.05 -4.98
N ASN A 36 -25.62 -3.01 -3.67
CA ASN A 36 -25.90 -1.78 -2.91
C ASN A 36 -24.70 -1.21 -2.14
N PHE A 37 -23.52 -1.80 -2.33
CA PHE A 37 -22.31 -1.32 -1.68
C PHE A 37 -21.71 -0.15 -2.48
N GLY A 38 -21.51 0.99 -1.82
CA GLY A 38 -21.03 2.23 -2.44
C GLY A 38 -19.57 2.17 -2.87
N ARG A 39 -19.17 3.13 -3.69
CA ARG A 39 -17.75 3.33 -4.05
C ARG A 39 -16.96 3.89 -2.86
N ASN A 40 -15.67 3.54 -2.79
CA ASN A 40 -14.72 4.10 -1.83
C ASN A 40 -15.12 3.90 -0.36
N MET A 41 -15.91 2.88 -0.08
CA MET A 41 -16.34 2.58 1.29
C MET A 41 -15.23 1.90 2.10
N VAL A 42 -14.34 1.16 1.44
CA VAL A 42 -13.21 0.49 2.10
C VAL A 42 -12.00 1.41 2.05
N ARG A 43 -11.43 1.68 3.21
CA ARG A 43 -10.20 2.44 3.36
C ARG A 43 -9.07 1.49 3.72
N VAL A 44 -8.00 1.56 2.96
CA VAL A 44 -6.74 0.89 3.29
C VAL A 44 -5.89 1.78 4.20
N PRO A 45 -4.92 1.20 4.94
CA PRO A 45 -4.00 1.98 5.74
C PRO A 45 -3.29 3.08 4.93
N THR A 46 -2.93 4.15 5.60
CA THR A 46 -2.28 5.31 4.97
C THR A 46 -0.90 4.92 4.47
N PHE A 47 -0.63 5.23 3.21
CA PHE A 47 0.71 5.15 2.63
C PHE A 47 1.58 6.29 3.18
N ARG A 48 2.78 5.94 3.65
CA ARG A 48 3.76 6.91 4.14
C ARG A 48 5.14 6.52 3.65
N ASP A 49 5.74 7.38 2.87
CA ASP A 49 7.10 7.19 2.39
C ASP A 49 7.86 8.51 2.51
N LEU A 50 9.13 8.43 2.88
CA LEU A 50 10.01 9.56 2.96
C LEU A 50 11.40 9.15 2.46
N ASP A 51 11.78 9.76 1.37
CA ASP A 51 13.11 9.62 0.79
C ASP A 51 13.95 10.86 1.11
N PHE A 52 15.20 10.62 1.35
CA PHE A 52 16.14 11.69 1.66
C PHE A 52 17.46 11.47 0.93
N SER A 53 18.00 12.52 0.34
CA SER A 53 19.31 12.46 -0.30
C SER A 53 20.18 13.67 0.04
N VAL A 54 21.46 13.39 0.25
CA VAL A 54 22.47 14.41 0.46
C VAL A 54 23.62 14.17 -0.50
N PHE A 55 24.12 15.21 -1.08
CA PHE A 55 25.32 15.14 -1.92
C PHE A 55 26.28 16.27 -1.59
N LYS A 56 27.57 15.97 -1.71
CA LYS A 56 28.65 16.94 -1.54
C LYS A 56 29.61 16.86 -2.72
N ASN A 57 29.88 17.99 -3.34
CA ASN A 57 30.90 18.14 -4.36
C ASN A 57 32.16 18.69 -3.75
N GLN A 58 33.27 18.04 -4.01
CA GLN A 58 34.58 18.44 -3.52
C GLN A 58 35.57 18.45 -4.67
N ASN A 59 36.27 19.57 -4.86
CA ASN A 59 37.42 19.65 -5.77
C ASN A 59 38.61 18.99 -5.05
N LEU A 60 39.20 17.97 -5.66
CA LEU A 60 40.33 17.23 -5.09
C LEU A 60 41.65 17.73 -5.59
N TRP A 61 41.75 18.09 -6.87
CA TRP A 61 43.02 18.55 -7.51
C TRP A 61 42.74 19.73 -8.43
N GLY A 62 42.61 20.93 -7.82
CA GLY A 62 42.25 22.13 -8.57
C GLY A 62 40.86 21.96 -9.23
N GLU A 63 40.79 22.35 -10.50
CA GLU A 63 39.54 22.19 -11.28
C GLU A 63 39.50 20.89 -12.09
N LYS A 64 40.60 20.12 -12.13
CA LYS A 64 40.74 18.96 -12.99
C LYS A 64 40.09 17.71 -12.44
N LEU A 65 39.97 17.55 -11.11
CA LEU A 65 39.40 16.38 -10.49
C LEU A 65 38.37 16.81 -9.47
N LYS A 66 37.14 16.41 -9.70
CA LYS A 66 36.00 16.64 -8.77
C LYS A 66 35.47 15.31 -8.28
N ALA A 67 35.28 15.21 -6.97
CA ALA A 67 34.59 14.11 -6.35
C ALA A 67 33.18 14.55 -5.92
N GLN A 68 32.20 13.78 -6.27
CA GLN A 68 30.85 13.92 -5.76
C GLN A 68 30.54 12.73 -4.87
N PHE A 69 30.31 12.98 -3.62
CA PHE A 69 29.82 12.00 -2.66
C PHE A 69 28.33 12.16 -2.52
N ARG A 70 27.56 11.04 -2.57
CA ARG A 70 26.11 11.01 -2.48
C ARG A 70 25.70 9.95 -1.47
N VAL A 71 24.76 10.32 -0.60
CA VAL A 71 24.04 9.42 0.30
C VAL A 71 22.58 9.52 -0.06
N GLU A 72 21.95 8.41 -0.39
CA GLU A 72 20.53 8.32 -0.70
C GLU A 72 19.89 7.31 0.26
N MET A 73 18.80 7.71 0.87
CA MET A 73 18.04 6.93 1.82
C MET A 73 16.59 6.85 1.35
N PHE A 74 16.15 5.65 1.01
CA PHE A 74 14.78 5.37 0.60
C PHE A 74 14.01 4.79 1.76
N ASN A 75 12.76 5.21 1.91
CA ASN A 75 11.89 4.81 3.02
C ASN A 75 12.62 4.96 4.38
N ILE A 76 13.15 6.14 4.66
CA ILE A 76 13.99 6.39 5.85
C ILE A 76 13.28 6.05 7.16
N LEU A 77 11.96 6.23 7.20
CA LEU A 77 11.13 5.90 8.37
C LEU A 77 10.88 4.39 8.51
N ASN A 78 11.28 3.59 7.50
CA ASN A 78 11.05 2.15 7.44
C ASN A 78 9.58 1.77 7.66
N ASN A 79 8.66 2.55 7.08
CA ASN A 79 7.24 2.27 7.18
C ASN A 79 6.87 1.08 6.28
N THR A 80 6.07 0.19 6.84
CA THR A 80 5.42 -0.87 6.09
C THR A 80 4.12 -0.33 5.49
N ASN A 81 4.11 -0.13 4.18
CA ASN A 81 2.94 0.37 3.47
C ASN A 81 2.16 -0.81 2.89
N LEU A 82 1.02 -1.06 3.47
CA LEU A 82 0.16 -2.19 3.12
C LEU A 82 -0.78 -1.80 1.97
N GLN A 83 -1.05 -2.74 1.05
CA GLN A 83 -2.03 -2.53 -0.01
C GLN A 83 -3.12 -3.60 0.03
N ALA A 84 -4.29 -3.31 -0.50
CA ALA A 84 -5.39 -4.27 -0.56
C ALA A 84 -5.09 -5.36 -1.60
N ASN A 85 -5.30 -6.62 -1.22
CA ASN A 85 -5.02 -7.78 -2.05
C ASN A 85 -6.02 -7.94 -3.21
N SER A 86 -7.27 -7.61 -2.97
CA SER A 86 -8.33 -7.75 -3.95
C SER A 86 -9.32 -6.60 -3.83
N GLN A 87 -9.83 -6.18 -4.97
CA GLN A 87 -10.89 -5.17 -5.05
C GLN A 87 -12.27 -5.79 -5.25
N ALA A 88 -12.34 -7.10 -5.49
CA ALA A 88 -13.58 -7.84 -5.69
C ALA A 88 -13.88 -8.73 -4.48
N ILE A 89 -15.10 -8.62 -3.95
CA ILE A 89 -15.58 -9.44 -2.82
C ILE A 89 -15.93 -10.85 -3.31
N PHE A 90 -16.50 -10.96 -4.50
CA PHE A 90 -16.86 -12.21 -5.13
C PHE A 90 -16.14 -12.39 -6.46
N ASP A 91 -15.84 -13.60 -6.80
CA ASP A 91 -15.33 -13.97 -8.12
C ASP A 91 -16.45 -13.99 -9.17
N GLY A 92 -16.10 -14.27 -10.43
CA GLY A 92 -17.08 -14.38 -11.53
C GLY A 92 -18.12 -15.47 -11.36
N ASN A 93 -17.91 -16.41 -10.44
CA ASN A 93 -18.83 -17.52 -10.13
C ASN A 93 -19.67 -17.25 -8.88
N GLY A 94 -19.56 -16.06 -8.30
CA GLY A 94 -20.29 -15.71 -7.07
C GLY A 94 -19.69 -16.30 -5.80
N LYS A 95 -18.49 -16.85 -5.84
CA LYS A 95 -17.79 -17.36 -4.67
C LYS A 95 -17.01 -16.24 -4.01
N LEU A 96 -17.01 -16.21 -2.68
CA LEU A 96 -16.24 -15.24 -1.90
C LEU A 96 -14.74 -15.41 -2.19
N VAL A 97 -14.09 -14.32 -2.51
CA VAL A 97 -12.62 -14.31 -2.70
C VAL A 97 -11.95 -14.45 -1.35
N SER A 98 -11.17 -15.52 -1.17
CA SER A 98 -10.57 -15.86 0.14
C SER A 98 -9.61 -14.82 0.69
N THR A 99 -9.06 -13.97 -0.18
CA THR A 99 -8.12 -12.92 0.18
C THR A 99 -8.78 -11.58 0.49
N ILE A 100 -10.10 -11.49 0.29
CA ILE A 100 -10.82 -10.26 0.57
C ILE A 100 -10.91 -10.01 2.07
N GLY A 101 -10.73 -8.78 2.46
CA GLY A 101 -10.79 -8.39 3.88
C GLY A 101 -9.60 -8.83 4.72
N THR A 102 -8.71 -9.68 4.17
CA THR A 102 -7.42 -9.89 4.80
C THR A 102 -6.48 -8.73 4.43
N PRO A 103 -5.65 -8.28 5.37
CA PRO A 103 -4.58 -7.38 4.99
C PRO A 103 -3.58 -8.22 4.22
N ILE A 104 -3.52 -8.10 3.13
CA ILE A 104 -2.57 -7.61 2.45
C ILE A 104 -1.17 -8.13 2.32
N SER A 105 -1.03 -8.48 1.22
CA SER A 105 0.20 -8.72 0.56
C SER A 105 1.18 -7.57 0.70
N PRO A 106 2.43 -7.85 0.39
CA PRO A 106 3.56 -7.03 0.72
C PRO A 106 3.38 -5.61 0.23
N THR A 107 4.04 -4.81 0.93
CA THR A 107 4.27 -3.40 0.81
C THR A 107 4.27 -2.89 -0.62
N ALA A 108 3.56 -1.80 -0.82
CA ALA A 108 3.64 -1.01 -2.05
C ALA A 108 5.04 -0.39 -2.24
N ASN A 109 5.87 -0.41 -1.20
CA ASN A 109 7.25 0.04 -1.24
C ASN A 109 8.19 -0.99 -0.62
N THR A 110 9.48 -0.84 -0.87
CA THR A 110 10.53 -1.66 -0.30
C THR A 110 10.83 -1.28 1.15
N SER A 111 11.50 -2.15 1.88
CA SER A 111 12.13 -1.80 3.16
C SER A 111 13.14 -0.67 2.98
N ARG A 112 13.52 -0.03 4.08
CA ARG A 112 14.52 1.04 4.07
C ARG A 112 15.79 0.60 3.35
N GLN A 113 16.23 1.41 2.41
CA GLN A 113 17.47 1.22 1.67
C GLN A 113 18.37 2.45 1.84
N ILE A 114 19.65 2.21 2.02
CA ILE A 114 20.67 3.27 2.08
C ILE A 114 21.69 2.99 1.00
N GLN A 115 21.90 3.95 0.12
CA GLN A 115 22.88 3.87 -0.96
C GLN A 115 23.96 4.93 -0.75
N LEU A 116 25.20 4.51 -0.91
CA LEU A 116 26.36 5.39 -0.91
C LEU A 116 26.94 5.41 -2.33
N GLY A 117 27.11 6.60 -2.87
CA GLY A 117 27.65 6.80 -4.21
C GLY A 117 28.88 7.70 -4.17
N LEU A 118 29.91 7.35 -4.90
CA LEU A 118 31.06 8.19 -5.17
C LEU A 118 31.24 8.30 -6.68
N LYS A 119 31.20 9.52 -7.19
CA LYS A 119 31.47 9.83 -8.60
C LYS A 119 32.72 10.69 -8.69
N LEU A 120 33.66 10.26 -9.49
CA LEU A 120 34.83 11.04 -9.84
C LEU A 120 34.63 11.59 -11.26
N VAL A 121 34.94 12.86 -11.44
CA VAL A 121 34.86 13.56 -12.72
C VAL A 121 36.24 14.18 -12.96
N PHE A 122 36.86 13.82 -14.06
CA PHE A 122 38.18 14.28 -14.49
C PHE A 122 38.15 14.76 -15.94
#